data_fcfde37d48b683138a10273c96c8dcf3
#
_entry.id   fcfde37d48b683138a10273c96c8dcf3
#
_cell.length_a   1.000
_cell.length_b   1.000
_cell.length_c   1.000
_cell.angle_alpha   90.00
_cell.angle_beta   90.00
_cell.angle_gamma   90.00
#
_symmetry.space_group_name_H-M   'P 1'
#
loop_
_entity.id
_entity.type
_entity.pdbx_description
1 polymer ?
#
loop_
_entity_poly.entity_id
_entity_poly.type
_entity_poly.pdbx_seq_one_letter_code
_entity_poly.pdbx_strand_id
1 'polypeptide(L)'
;MITRHAQRWWSVFKHWGNNSSTFTIDPARTGLLGLMSLFLIWLVLTKSLPYVLAPTAPELALWLAPDHPVALEVQANKARARLLELITAETVKESTTKSDESRGAEPAIGFAAPNLVTDKQSRAIERKELREKIRVLATKILVNDPLNAHAFRLLAEVEEDPDRIRSLMREAVKRSRRESVAVFWLLNDNFHRKEYKKTLDLADILLRTRPALHKYVMSYLGQIAEDTQGRALLVKRLAAQPSWRSLFFSALPRHVRLANTPLELMIALKAAGHPPSPAEQKPYLTFLLSKKLVDPAYNAWLQLLPEEELTTLGPIYNPSFESTPSGLPFDWAIGRLVNASVEFAPREDVQNGHALHISFGSGRVTFPALRQVLMLSPGRYRLTVDYRGRIIAKRGLRWRLSCLQNQHNTIAETDMLMGMQAHWRTITFDFEIPYIPQCRAQFLQLLHDARSASEQFISGEVWFDELNLNRLGD
;
A
#
# COMPACT_ATOMS: atom_id res chain seq x y z
N MET A 1 -25.73 16.37 28.73
CA MET A 1 -27.05 15.73 28.48
C MET A 1 -27.15 14.35 29.20
N ILE A 2 -26.68 14.26 30.47
CA ILE A 2 -26.59 12.96 31.22
C ILE A 2 -27.40 13.01 32.56
N THR A 3 -28.21 14.02 32.78
CA THR A 3 -28.88 14.23 34.08
C THR A 3 -30.40 13.94 34.08
N ARG A 4 -30.99 13.41 33.01
CA ARG A 4 -32.44 13.12 32.98
C ARG A 4 -32.84 11.64 33.09
N HIS A 5 -31.88 10.70 33.04
CA HIS A 5 -32.20 9.26 33.18
C HIS A 5 -32.10 8.71 34.60
N ALA A 6 -31.38 9.37 35.51
CA ALA A 6 -31.27 8.89 36.88
C ALA A 6 -32.53 9.13 37.76
N GLN A 7 -33.36 10.12 37.44
CA GLN A 7 -34.57 10.40 38.24
C GLN A 7 -35.75 9.47 37.93
N ARG A 8 -35.74 8.74 36.80
CA ARG A 8 -36.81 7.84 36.43
C ARG A 8 -36.69 6.45 37.08
N TRP A 9 -35.54 6.07 37.55
CA TRP A 9 -35.30 4.80 38.24
C TRP A 9 -35.65 4.88 39.74
N TRP A 10 -35.57 6.06 40.36
CA TRP A 10 -35.87 6.26 41.77
C TRP A 10 -37.37 6.28 42.06
N SER A 11 -38.22 6.60 41.12
CA SER A 11 -39.68 6.57 41.29
C SER A 11 -40.27 5.16 41.24
N VAL A 12 -39.59 4.23 40.56
CA VAL A 12 -40.02 2.81 40.49
C VAL A 12 -39.68 2.08 41.79
N PHE A 13 -38.60 2.45 42.48
CA PHE A 13 -38.21 1.84 43.75
C PHE A 13 -39.07 2.31 44.93
N LYS A 14 -39.73 3.48 44.87
CA LYS A 14 -40.55 4.01 45.96
C LYS A 14 -41.95 3.36 46.05
N HIS A 15 -42.39 2.64 45.02
CA HIS A 15 -43.73 1.97 45.02
C HIS A 15 -43.65 0.50 45.46
N TRP A 16 -42.47 -0.04 45.76
CA TRP A 16 -42.30 -1.41 46.21
C TRP A 16 -42.16 -1.56 47.73
N GLY A 17 -42.35 -0.47 48.49
CA GLY A 17 -42.06 -0.40 49.93
C GLY A 17 -43.28 -0.50 50.86
N ASN A 18 -44.48 -0.91 50.42
CA ASN A 18 -45.62 -0.96 51.33
C ASN A 18 -46.60 -2.13 51.06
N ASN A 19 -46.04 -3.35 50.95
CA ASN A 19 -46.87 -4.56 51.14
C ASN A 19 -46.12 -5.44 52.17
N SER A 20 -46.39 -5.25 53.43
CA SER A 20 -46.06 -6.18 54.51
C SER A 20 -46.90 -7.44 54.43
N SER A 21 -46.81 -8.21 53.34
CA SER A 21 -47.06 -9.61 53.35
C SER A 21 -45.90 -10.29 54.05
N THR A 22 -46.17 -10.90 55.17
CA THR A 22 -45.23 -11.80 55.85
C THR A 22 -44.81 -12.87 54.83
N PHE A 23 -43.63 -12.65 54.23
CA PHE A 23 -42.98 -13.65 53.39
C PHE A 23 -42.50 -14.74 54.33
N THR A 24 -43.31 -15.74 54.52
CA THR A 24 -42.86 -17.00 55.10
C THR A 24 -41.87 -17.59 54.13
N ILE A 25 -40.59 -17.38 54.41
CA ILE A 25 -39.46 -17.91 53.62
C ILE A 25 -39.55 -19.43 53.83
N ASP A 26 -40.13 -20.12 52.84
CA ASP A 26 -40.16 -21.58 52.81
C ASP A 26 -38.69 -22.09 52.81
N PRO A 27 -38.24 -22.79 53.88
CA PRO A 27 -36.82 -23.21 54.01
C PRO A 27 -36.40 -24.12 52.86
N ALA A 28 -37.30 -24.77 52.17
CA ALA A 28 -37.02 -25.57 50.99
C ALA A 28 -36.64 -24.67 49.78
N ARG A 29 -37.30 -23.53 49.61
CA ARG A 29 -37.00 -22.56 48.51
C ARG A 29 -35.68 -21.83 48.77
N THR A 30 -35.35 -21.45 50.00
CA THR A 30 -34.05 -20.82 50.32
C THR A 30 -32.90 -21.80 50.18
N GLY A 31 -33.10 -23.07 50.54
CA GLY A 31 -32.11 -24.12 50.32
C GLY A 31 -31.87 -24.37 48.83
N LEU A 32 -32.91 -24.40 48.00
CA LEU A 32 -32.78 -24.53 46.54
C LEU A 32 -32.07 -23.35 45.90
N LEU A 33 -32.40 -22.12 46.30
CA LEU A 33 -31.74 -20.90 45.82
C LEU A 33 -30.26 -20.87 46.26
N GLY A 34 -29.93 -21.32 47.47
CA GLY A 34 -28.55 -21.45 47.93
C GLY A 34 -27.74 -22.46 47.11
N LEU A 35 -28.33 -23.64 46.83
CA LEU A 35 -27.71 -24.64 45.97
C LEU A 35 -27.52 -24.15 44.52
N MET A 36 -28.52 -23.46 43.97
CA MET A 36 -28.39 -22.84 42.62
C MET A 36 -27.29 -21.76 42.60
N SER A 37 -27.21 -20.95 43.63
CA SER A 37 -26.15 -19.93 43.72
C SER A 37 -24.75 -20.55 43.83
N LEU A 38 -24.57 -21.57 44.64
CA LEU A 38 -23.32 -22.34 44.72
C LEU A 38 -22.99 -23.05 43.43
N PHE A 39 -23.95 -23.60 42.73
CA PHE A 39 -23.76 -24.19 41.41
C PHE A 39 -23.36 -23.15 40.35
N LEU A 40 -23.98 -21.98 40.36
CA LEU A 40 -23.59 -20.86 39.47
C LEU A 40 -22.19 -20.34 39.76
N ILE A 41 -21.81 -20.18 41.04
CA ILE A 41 -20.48 -19.80 41.43
C ILE A 41 -19.48 -20.88 40.98
N TRP A 42 -19.78 -22.14 41.18
CA TRP A 42 -18.94 -23.24 40.70
C TRP A 42 -18.78 -23.22 39.14
N LEU A 43 -19.87 -22.97 38.40
CA LEU A 43 -19.83 -22.82 36.96
C LEU A 43 -18.98 -21.64 36.52
N VAL A 44 -19.08 -20.49 37.18
CA VAL A 44 -18.26 -19.31 36.88
C VAL A 44 -16.77 -19.60 37.18
N LEU A 45 -16.46 -20.20 38.31
CA LEU A 45 -15.07 -20.54 38.69
C LEU A 45 -14.44 -21.56 37.75
N THR A 46 -15.22 -22.58 37.32
CA THR A 46 -14.65 -23.66 36.49
C THR A 46 -14.73 -23.42 34.99
N LYS A 47 -15.70 -22.61 34.53
CA LYS A 47 -15.90 -22.37 33.08
C LYS A 47 -15.52 -20.99 32.61
N SER A 48 -15.84 -19.94 33.38
CA SER A 48 -15.60 -18.55 32.93
C SER A 48 -14.26 -17.98 33.41
N LEU A 49 -13.88 -18.24 34.68
CA LEU A 49 -12.68 -17.70 35.26
C LEU A 49 -11.37 -18.13 34.52
N PRO A 50 -11.25 -19.39 34.07
CA PRO A 50 -10.08 -19.82 33.29
C PRO A 50 -9.87 -19.00 31.98
N TYR A 51 -10.96 -18.58 31.30
CA TYR A 51 -10.85 -17.74 30.11
C TYR A 51 -10.29 -16.35 30.41
N VAL A 52 -10.66 -15.77 31.55
CA VAL A 52 -10.16 -14.46 31.99
C VAL A 52 -8.71 -14.54 32.46
N LEU A 53 -8.34 -15.63 33.14
CA LEU A 53 -6.98 -15.85 33.66
C LEU A 53 -5.99 -16.31 32.59
N ALA A 54 -6.44 -17.01 31.55
CA ALA A 54 -5.57 -17.64 30.56
C ALA A 54 -4.53 -16.66 29.93
N PRO A 55 -4.85 -15.40 29.56
CA PRO A 55 -3.87 -14.48 28.98
C PRO A 55 -2.82 -13.97 29.96
N THR A 56 -3.17 -13.79 31.24
CA THR A 56 -2.31 -13.15 32.26
C THR A 56 -1.63 -14.13 33.19
N ALA A 57 -2.36 -15.17 33.59
CA ALA A 57 -1.90 -16.20 34.54
C ALA A 57 -2.28 -17.60 34.06
N PRO A 58 -1.67 -18.09 32.92
CA PRO A 58 -2.04 -19.37 32.33
C PRO A 58 -1.86 -20.57 33.25
N GLU A 59 -0.93 -20.49 34.19
CA GLU A 59 -0.69 -21.54 35.17
C GLU A 59 -1.87 -21.70 36.14
N LEU A 60 -2.44 -20.60 36.62
CA LEU A 60 -3.62 -20.61 37.46
C LEU A 60 -4.86 -21.07 36.65
N ALA A 61 -4.97 -20.66 35.41
CA ALA A 61 -6.04 -21.10 34.54
C ALA A 61 -5.99 -22.63 34.32
N LEU A 62 -4.79 -23.21 34.13
CA LEU A 62 -4.59 -24.65 33.99
C LEU A 62 -4.74 -25.41 35.29
N TRP A 63 -4.48 -24.80 36.44
CA TRP A 63 -4.77 -25.41 37.72
C TRP A 63 -6.28 -25.55 37.93
N LEU A 64 -7.09 -24.56 37.50
CA LEU A 64 -8.55 -24.60 37.54
C LEU A 64 -9.14 -25.51 36.48
N ALA A 65 -8.59 -25.52 35.30
CA ALA A 65 -9.02 -26.30 34.15
C ALA A 65 -7.79 -26.81 33.35
N PRO A 66 -7.28 -28.02 33.65
CA PRO A 66 -6.02 -28.56 33.09
C PRO A 66 -6.00 -28.70 31.57
N ASP A 67 -7.17 -28.71 30.93
CA ASP A 67 -7.34 -28.89 29.50
C ASP A 67 -7.84 -27.62 28.78
N HIS A 68 -7.73 -26.45 29.45
CA HIS A 68 -8.25 -25.22 28.92
C HIS A 68 -7.47 -24.75 27.67
N PRO A 69 -8.07 -24.72 26.45
CA PRO A 69 -7.34 -24.58 25.19
C PRO A 69 -6.58 -23.25 25.09
N VAL A 70 -7.15 -22.12 25.55
CA VAL A 70 -6.49 -20.81 25.50
C VAL A 70 -5.28 -20.76 26.43
N ALA A 71 -5.34 -21.36 27.62
CA ALA A 71 -4.20 -21.38 28.53
C ALA A 71 -3.06 -22.27 28.02
N LEU A 72 -3.40 -23.43 27.44
CA LEU A 72 -2.44 -24.29 26.75
C LEU A 72 -1.79 -23.56 25.56
N GLU A 73 -2.57 -22.78 24.79
CA GLU A 73 -2.07 -21.98 23.67
C GLU A 73 -1.08 -20.89 24.14
N VAL A 74 -1.37 -20.19 25.23
CA VAL A 74 -0.43 -19.21 25.81
C VAL A 74 0.87 -19.87 26.26
N GLN A 75 0.83 -21.04 26.89
CA GLN A 75 2.04 -21.80 27.26
C GLN A 75 2.82 -22.26 26.02
N ALA A 76 2.13 -22.76 24.99
CA ALA A 76 2.77 -23.19 23.75
C ALA A 76 3.44 -22.00 23.05
N ASN A 77 2.81 -20.83 23.05
CA ASN A 77 3.41 -19.61 22.51
C ASN A 77 4.62 -19.11 23.30
N LYS A 78 4.63 -19.23 24.63
CA LYS A 78 5.82 -18.95 25.45
C LYS A 78 6.99 -19.87 25.10
N ALA A 79 6.72 -21.17 24.97
CA ALA A 79 7.75 -22.15 24.57
C ALA A 79 8.26 -21.87 23.15
N ARG A 80 7.36 -21.51 22.22
CA ARG A 80 7.70 -21.10 20.85
C ARG A 80 8.57 -19.84 20.81
N ALA A 81 8.21 -18.81 21.57
CA ALA A 81 9.02 -17.58 21.65
C ALA A 81 10.45 -17.88 22.09
N ARG A 82 10.61 -18.71 23.15
CA ARG A 82 11.91 -19.14 23.63
C ARG A 82 12.69 -19.94 22.58
N LEU A 83 12.03 -20.84 21.85
CA LEU A 83 12.63 -21.59 20.77
C LEU A 83 13.14 -20.66 19.65
N LEU A 84 12.37 -19.65 19.26
CA LEU A 84 12.77 -18.66 18.26
C LEU A 84 13.96 -17.81 18.72
N GLU A 85 14.01 -17.41 20.00
CA GLU A 85 15.18 -16.71 20.57
C GLU A 85 16.47 -17.54 20.44
N LEU A 86 16.40 -18.83 20.74
CA LEU A 86 17.55 -19.73 20.60
C LEU A 86 18.02 -19.87 19.16
N ILE A 87 17.07 -19.99 18.21
CA ILE A 87 17.39 -20.10 16.78
C ILE A 87 17.99 -18.80 16.25
N THR A 88 17.42 -17.63 16.59
CA THR A 88 17.93 -16.34 16.13
C THR A 88 19.29 -16.00 16.72
N ALA A 89 19.55 -16.36 17.97
CA ALA A 89 20.87 -16.17 18.59
C ALA A 89 21.99 -16.97 17.92
N GLU A 90 21.70 -18.14 17.38
CA GLU A 90 22.67 -18.93 16.58
C GLU A 90 22.96 -18.32 15.22
N THR A 91 21.91 -17.92 14.49
CA THR A 91 22.07 -17.31 13.15
C THR A 91 22.88 -16.01 13.21
N VAL A 92 22.72 -15.21 14.25
CA VAL A 92 23.50 -13.98 14.47
C VAL A 92 24.97 -14.32 14.76
N LYS A 93 25.25 -15.32 15.60
CA LYS A 93 26.63 -15.74 15.90
C LYS A 93 27.35 -16.30 14.67
N GLU A 94 26.67 -17.12 13.85
CA GLU A 94 27.24 -17.66 12.61
C GLU A 94 27.52 -16.59 11.55
N SER A 95 26.69 -15.55 11.47
CA SER A 95 26.91 -14.43 10.55
C SER A 95 28.08 -13.54 10.98
N THR A 96 28.30 -13.34 12.29
CA THR A 96 29.46 -12.60 12.83
C THR A 96 30.76 -13.35 12.64
N THR A 97 30.79 -14.67 12.86
CA THR A 97 32.00 -15.50 12.65
C THR A 97 32.42 -15.53 11.18
N LYS A 98 31.46 -15.65 10.24
CA LYS A 98 31.75 -15.58 8.79
C LYS A 98 32.24 -14.21 8.31
N SER A 99 31.81 -13.12 8.95
CA SER A 99 32.28 -11.78 8.62
C SER A 99 33.72 -11.50 9.14
N ASP A 100 34.13 -12.16 10.22
CA ASP A 100 35.47 -12.05 10.79
C ASP A 100 36.48 -12.93 10.04
N GLU A 101 36.10 -14.14 9.58
CA GLU A 101 36.91 -14.96 8.67
C GLU A 101 37.18 -14.30 7.34
N SER A 102 36.22 -13.49 6.80
CA SER A 102 36.40 -12.76 5.55
C SER A 102 37.34 -11.54 5.67
N ARG A 103 37.69 -11.11 6.89
CA ARG A 103 38.59 -9.96 7.16
C ARG A 103 40.05 -10.34 7.37
N GLY A 104 40.43 -11.61 7.14
CA GLY A 104 41.86 -12.00 7.09
C GLY A 104 42.57 -11.90 8.45
N ALA A 105 41.91 -12.15 9.58
CA ALA A 105 42.57 -12.34 10.85
C ALA A 105 43.30 -13.69 10.84
N GLU A 106 44.63 -13.66 11.04
CA GLU A 106 45.42 -14.85 11.22
C GLU A 106 44.79 -15.76 12.30
N PRO A 107 44.80 -17.08 12.12
CA PRO A 107 44.29 -18.00 13.14
C PRO A 107 45.17 -17.89 14.38
N ALA A 108 44.69 -17.21 15.39
CA ALA A 108 45.24 -17.31 16.72
C ALA A 108 45.14 -18.80 17.13
N ILE A 109 46.28 -19.48 17.25
CA ILE A 109 46.40 -20.81 17.83
C ILE A 109 45.98 -20.66 19.30
N GLY A 110 44.69 -20.71 19.55
CA GLY A 110 44.07 -20.60 20.86
C GLY A 110 43.21 -21.84 21.07
N PHE A 111 43.52 -22.61 22.11
CA PHE A 111 42.74 -23.71 22.63
C PHE A 111 41.24 -23.37 22.56
N ALA A 112 40.48 -24.17 21.82
CA ALA A 112 39.04 -24.07 21.79
C ALA A 112 38.53 -24.18 23.23
N ALA A 113 38.00 -23.06 23.77
CA ALA A 113 37.54 -23.01 25.14
C ALA A 113 36.47 -24.11 25.35
N PRO A 114 36.62 -24.97 26.34
CA PRO A 114 35.67 -26.08 26.59
C PRO A 114 34.23 -25.61 26.79
N ASN A 115 34.05 -24.37 27.16
CA ASN A 115 32.74 -23.72 27.40
C ASN A 115 31.90 -23.48 26.14
N LEU A 116 32.50 -23.42 24.94
CA LEU A 116 31.76 -23.20 23.68
C LEU A 116 31.07 -24.45 23.16
N VAL A 117 31.67 -25.63 23.39
CA VAL A 117 31.09 -26.92 22.98
C VAL A 117 29.93 -27.30 23.89
N THR A 118 30.13 -27.13 25.21
CA THR A 118 29.07 -27.34 26.22
C THR A 118 27.86 -26.42 26.04
N ASP A 119 28.07 -25.15 25.67
CA ASP A 119 26.98 -24.18 25.42
C ASP A 119 26.15 -24.58 24.16
N LYS A 120 26.79 -25.01 23.07
CA LYS A 120 26.09 -25.50 21.87
C LYS A 120 25.26 -26.76 22.16
N GLN A 121 25.81 -27.68 22.91
CA GLN A 121 25.14 -28.95 23.24
C GLN A 121 23.97 -28.74 24.19
N SER A 122 24.10 -27.85 25.18
CA SER A 122 23.03 -27.47 26.09
C SER A 122 21.87 -26.79 25.35
N ARG A 123 22.15 -25.88 24.42
CA ARG A 123 21.12 -25.22 23.59
C ARG A 123 20.42 -26.19 22.63
N ALA A 124 21.13 -27.17 22.09
CA ALA A 124 20.53 -28.18 21.25
C ALA A 124 19.55 -29.09 22.04
N ILE A 125 19.87 -29.41 23.28
CA ILE A 125 18.99 -30.15 24.20
C ILE A 125 17.76 -29.27 24.53
N GLU A 126 17.96 -28.04 24.95
CA GLU A 126 16.86 -27.10 25.26
C GLU A 126 15.90 -26.92 24.08
N ARG A 127 16.44 -26.82 22.84
CA ARG A 127 15.59 -26.76 21.63
C ARG A 127 14.76 -28.02 21.42
N LYS A 128 15.33 -29.19 21.63
CA LYS A 128 14.61 -30.45 21.52
C LYS A 128 13.49 -30.55 22.55
N GLU A 129 13.75 -30.17 23.80
CA GLU A 129 12.77 -30.13 24.86
C GLU A 129 11.63 -29.17 24.57
N LEU A 130 11.97 -27.97 24.08
CA LEU A 130 10.96 -26.97 23.70
C LEU A 130 10.09 -27.44 22.53
N ARG A 131 10.67 -28.08 21.51
CA ARG A 131 9.92 -28.66 20.41
C ARG A 131 8.93 -29.70 20.88
N GLU A 132 9.40 -30.62 21.76
CA GLU A 132 8.53 -31.66 22.31
C GLU A 132 7.42 -31.06 23.19
N LYS A 133 7.75 -30.09 24.03
CA LYS A 133 6.76 -29.36 24.84
C LYS A 133 5.69 -28.70 23.98
N ILE A 134 6.07 -28.05 22.87
CA ILE A 134 5.13 -27.45 21.92
C ILE A 134 4.26 -28.54 21.30
N ARG A 135 4.84 -29.68 20.88
CA ARG A 135 4.13 -30.83 20.29
C ARG A 135 3.07 -31.37 21.24
N VAL A 136 3.42 -31.61 22.49
CA VAL A 136 2.51 -32.13 23.51
C VAL A 136 1.38 -31.14 23.78
N LEU A 137 1.69 -29.85 23.97
CA LEU A 137 0.69 -28.81 24.23
C LEU A 137 -0.25 -28.64 23.04
N ALA A 138 0.27 -28.57 21.81
CA ALA A 138 -0.56 -28.42 20.60
C ALA A 138 -1.46 -29.64 20.35
N THR A 139 -0.96 -30.85 20.62
CA THR A 139 -1.77 -32.08 20.54
C THR A 139 -2.90 -32.05 21.58
N LYS A 140 -2.59 -31.63 22.80
CA LYS A 140 -3.59 -31.52 23.88
C LYS A 140 -4.65 -30.47 23.55
N ILE A 141 -4.28 -29.35 22.92
CA ILE A 141 -5.25 -28.37 22.41
C ILE A 141 -6.19 -29.01 21.40
N LEU A 142 -5.67 -29.79 20.43
CA LEU A 142 -6.49 -30.40 19.38
C LEU A 142 -7.43 -31.51 19.90
N VAL A 143 -7.09 -32.17 20.99
CA VAL A 143 -8.01 -33.13 21.65
C VAL A 143 -9.24 -32.42 22.17
N ASN A 144 -9.07 -31.20 22.72
CA ASN A 144 -10.15 -30.42 23.33
C ASN A 144 -10.83 -29.44 22.34
N ASP A 145 -10.09 -28.98 21.36
CA ASP A 145 -10.55 -28.08 20.28
C ASP A 145 -9.98 -28.53 18.92
N PRO A 146 -10.63 -29.49 18.24
CA PRO A 146 -10.19 -30.01 16.95
C PRO A 146 -10.22 -28.98 15.81
N LEU A 147 -10.87 -27.83 16.01
CA LEU A 147 -10.95 -26.74 15.02
C LEU A 147 -9.88 -25.68 15.24
N ASN A 148 -9.01 -25.83 16.21
CA ASN A 148 -7.97 -24.86 16.53
C ASN A 148 -6.90 -24.76 15.43
N ALA A 149 -7.00 -23.75 14.58
CA ALA A 149 -6.05 -23.51 13.48
C ALA A 149 -4.64 -23.23 13.98
N HIS A 150 -4.51 -22.55 15.13
CA HIS A 150 -3.24 -22.20 15.73
C HIS A 150 -2.45 -23.43 16.20
N ALA A 151 -3.15 -24.40 16.77
CA ALA A 151 -2.51 -25.65 17.20
C ALA A 151 -1.95 -26.47 16.02
N PHE A 152 -2.66 -26.54 14.89
CA PHE A 152 -2.12 -27.14 13.65
C PHE A 152 -0.84 -26.43 13.16
N ARG A 153 -0.81 -25.11 13.22
CA ARG A 153 0.38 -24.32 12.88
C ARG A 153 1.54 -24.61 13.83
N LEU A 154 1.29 -24.65 15.15
CA LEU A 154 2.31 -24.98 16.14
C LEU A 154 2.92 -26.35 15.91
N LEU A 155 2.10 -27.37 15.59
CA LEU A 155 2.59 -28.70 15.21
C LEU A 155 3.47 -28.64 13.98
N ALA A 156 3.06 -27.89 12.95
CA ALA A 156 3.83 -27.73 11.73
C ALA A 156 5.20 -27.06 11.96
N GLU A 157 5.29 -26.09 12.90
CA GLU A 157 6.54 -25.37 13.21
C GLU A 157 7.59 -26.26 13.93
N VAL A 158 7.17 -27.36 14.55
CA VAL A 158 8.06 -28.30 15.24
C VAL A 158 8.23 -29.61 14.52
N GLU A 159 7.57 -29.80 13.39
CA GLU A 159 7.69 -30.98 12.52
C GLU A 159 8.95 -30.86 11.65
N GLU A 160 9.50 -31.99 11.22
CA GLU A 160 10.70 -32.07 10.40
C GLU A 160 10.41 -32.59 8.98
N ASP A 161 9.38 -33.42 8.82
CA ASP A 161 8.96 -33.93 7.51
C ASP A 161 8.24 -32.81 6.69
N PRO A 162 8.78 -32.38 5.54
CA PRO A 162 8.23 -31.33 4.70
C PRO A 162 6.78 -31.58 4.23
N ASP A 163 6.42 -32.82 3.95
CA ASP A 163 5.06 -33.14 3.49
C ASP A 163 4.05 -33.08 4.62
N ARG A 164 4.47 -33.49 5.81
CA ARG A 164 3.68 -33.38 7.02
C ARG A 164 3.51 -31.91 7.46
N ILE A 165 4.58 -31.10 7.40
CA ILE A 165 4.52 -29.65 7.61
C ILE A 165 3.44 -29.03 6.70
N ARG A 166 3.50 -29.34 5.40
CA ARG A 166 2.54 -28.84 4.42
C ARG A 166 1.11 -29.27 4.71
N SER A 167 0.93 -30.54 5.11
CA SER A 167 -0.39 -31.05 5.48
C SER A 167 -0.96 -30.30 6.68
N LEU A 168 -0.18 -30.12 7.73
CA LEU A 168 -0.56 -29.40 8.94
C LEU A 168 -0.85 -27.93 8.67
N MET A 169 -0.04 -27.26 7.84
CA MET A 169 -0.28 -25.87 7.43
C MET A 169 -1.57 -25.73 6.60
N ARG A 170 -1.88 -26.70 5.72
CA ARG A 170 -3.16 -26.74 5.00
C ARG A 170 -4.34 -26.90 5.94
N GLU A 171 -4.24 -27.77 6.95
CA GLU A 171 -5.27 -27.94 7.94
C GLU A 171 -5.48 -26.68 8.78
N ALA A 172 -4.41 -25.95 9.13
CA ALA A 172 -4.51 -24.68 9.80
C ALA A 172 -5.30 -23.64 8.95
N VAL A 173 -4.93 -23.49 7.67
CA VAL A 173 -5.59 -22.52 6.76
C VAL A 173 -7.04 -22.92 6.44
N LYS A 174 -7.34 -24.21 6.34
CA LYS A 174 -8.70 -24.74 6.13
C LYS A 174 -9.64 -24.35 7.27
N ARG A 175 -9.14 -24.36 8.51
CA ARG A 175 -9.90 -23.97 9.70
C ARG A 175 -9.98 -22.47 9.88
N SER A 176 -8.89 -21.76 9.62
CA SER A 176 -8.87 -20.30 9.74
C SER A 176 -7.95 -19.65 8.70
N ARG A 177 -8.55 -18.93 7.74
CA ARG A 177 -7.82 -18.07 6.81
C ARG A 177 -7.17 -16.84 7.49
N ARG A 178 -7.46 -16.62 8.79
CA ARG A 178 -6.83 -15.56 9.59
C ARG A 178 -5.50 -15.98 10.21
N GLU A 179 -5.14 -17.28 10.15
CA GLU A 179 -3.85 -17.78 10.57
C GLU A 179 -2.76 -17.37 9.54
N SER A 180 -2.35 -16.12 9.63
CA SER A 180 -1.51 -15.45 8.62
C SER A 180 -0.14 -16.09 8.44
N VAL A 181 0.42 -16.74 9.49
CA VAL A 181 1.69 -17.44 9.41
C VAL A 181 1.56 -18.67 8.52
N ALA A 182 0.51 -19.46 8.70
CA ALA A 182 0.25 -20.63 7.88
C ALA A 182 -0.10 -20.25 6.43
N VAL A 183 -0.89 -19.17 6.25
CA VAL A 183 -1.23 -18.64 4.91
C VAL A 183 0.04 -18.20 4.18
N PHE A 184 0.93 -17.45 4.86
CA PHE A 184 2.17 -16.96 4.25
C PHE A 184 3.16 -18.11 3.95
N TRP A 185 3.27 -19.10 4.85
CA TRP A 185 4.09 -20.27 4.64
C TRP A 185 3.64 -21.05 3.40
N LEU A 186 2.32 -21.32 3.28
CA LEU A 186 1.77 -22.00 2.10
C LEU A 186 1.92 -21.18 0.82
N LEU A 187 1.82 -19.85 0.90
CA LEU A 187 2.07 -18.96 -0.22
C LEU A 187 3.50 -19.18 -0.75
N ASN A 188 4.48 -19.16 0.16
CA ASN A 188 5.88 -19.39 -0.18
C ASN A 188 6.11 -20.80 -0.76
N ASP A 189 5.58 -21.85 -0.13
CA ASP A 189 5.73 -23.24 -0.60
C ASP A 189 5.10 -23.44 -1.99
N ASN A 190 3.87 -22.96 -2.20
CA ASN A 190 3.20 -23.05 -3.50
C ASN A 190 3.93 -22.23 -4.59
N PHE A 191 4.50 -21.06 -4.22
CA PHE A 191 5.30 -20.25 -5.14
C PHE A 191 6.53 -21.01 -5.65
N HIS A 192 7.32 -21.61 -4.75
CA HIS A 192 8.50 -22.41 -5.12
C HIS A 192 8.16 -23.63 -5.94
N ARG A 193 6.94 -24.16 -5.80
CA ARG A 193 6.41 -25.26 -6.62
C ARG A 193 5.79 -24.80 -7.93
N LYS A 194 5.80 -23.50 -8.22
CA LYS A 194 5.15 -22.88 -9.38
C LYS A 194 3.62 -23.10 -9.42
N GLU A 195 3.00 -23.40 -8.30
CA GLU A 195 1.56 -23.53 -8.16
C GLU A 195 0.90 -22.14 -8.06
N TYR A 196 1.10 -21.33 -9.09
CA TYR A 196 0.75 -19.88 -9.10
C TYR A 196 -0.71 -19.61 -8.79
N LYS A 197 -1.64 -20.45 -9.26
CA LYS A 197 -3.06 -20.27 -8.93
C LYS A 197 -3.29 -20.30 -7.42
N LYS A 198 -2.76 -21.29 -6.71
CA LYS A 198 -2.87 -21.40 -5.26
C LYS A 198 -2.15 -20.26 -4.55
N THR A 199 -0.97 -19.87 -5.06
CA THR A 199 -0.20 -18.74 -4.55
C THR A 199 -1.01 -17.45 -4.62
N LEU A 200 -1.68 -17.16 -5.76
CA LEU A 200 -2.51 -15.98 -5.96
C LEU A 200 -3.75 -15.98 -5.06
N ASP A 201 -4.36 -17.13 -4.80
CA ASP A 201 -5.49 -17.26 -3.88
C ASP A 201 -5.09 -16.91 -2.44
N LEU A 202 -3.91 -17.37 -2.00
CA LEU A 202 -3.35 -17.05 -0.68
C LEU A 202 -2.87 -15.60 -0.57
N ALA A 203 -2.28 -15.07 -1.66
CA ALA A 203 -1.89 -13.67 -1.75
C ALA A 203 -3.10 -12.74 -1.58
N ASP A 204 -4.23 -13.04 -2.24
CA ASP A 204 -5.48 -12.29 -2.10
C ASP A 204 -5.96 -12.23 -0.64
N ILE A 205 -5.89 -13.36 0.08
CA ILE A 205 -6.24 -13.40 1.50
C ILE A 205 -5.36 -12.45 2.33
N LEU A 206 -4.03 -12.54 2.15
CA LEU A 206 -3.08 -11.72 2.92
C LEU A 206 -3.21 -10.23 2.58
N LEU A 207 -3.36 -9.89 1.30
CA LEU A 207 -3.48 -8.50 0.86
C LEU A 207 -4.76 -7.83 1.37
N ARG A 208 -5.84 -8.60 1.57
CA ARG A 208 -7.08 -8.07 2.16
C ARG A 208 -7.05 -7.99 3.68
N THR A 209 -6.30 -8.85 4.35
CA THR A 209 -6.43 -9.02 5.81
C THR A 209 -5.23 -8.56 6.61
N ARG A 210 -4.05 -8.42 5.99
CA ARG A 210 -2.77 -8.18 6.68
C ARG A 210 -1.89 -7.12 5.99
N PRO A 211 -2.19 -5.81 6.18
CA PRO A 211 -1.41 -4.73 5.56
C PRO A 211 0.09 -4.79 5.83
N ALA A 212 0.50 -5.23 7.03
CA ALA A 212 1.91 -5.38 7.39
C ALA A 212 2.70 -6.36 6.50
N LEU A 213 2.00 -7.30 5.84
CA LEU A 213 2.62 -8.29 4.94
C LEU A 213 2.64 -7.84 3.47
N HIS A 214 2.01 -6.71 3.11
CA HIS A 214 1.90 -6.25 1.72
C HIS A 214 3.28 -6.23 1.02
N LYS A 215 4.30 -5.63 1.65
CA LYS A 215 5.64 -5.54 1.05
C LYS A 215 6.25 -6.89 0.68
N TYR A 216 5.99 -7.92 1.46
CA TYR A 216 6.49 -9.26 1.19
C TYR A 216 5.68 -9.95 0.10
N VAL A 217 4.35 -9.86 0.15
CA VAL A 217 3.46 -10.47 -0.84
C VAL A 217 3.67 -9.84 -2.22
N MET A 218 3.88 -8.50 -2.30
CA MET A 218 4.15 -7.81 -3.57
C MET A 218 5.41 -8.33 -4.27
N SER A 219 6.43 -8.76 -3.53
CA SER A 219 7.63 -9.37 -4.11
C SER A 219 7.32 -10.68 -4.85
N TYR A 220 6.46 -11.54 -4.31
CA TYR A 220 6.01 -12.74 -5.00
C TYR A 220 5.18 -12.41 -6.24
N LEU A 221 4.26 -11.44 -6.14
CA LEU A 221 3.44 -11.02 -7.28
C LEU A 221 4.29 -10.42 -8.41
N GLY A 222 5.33 -9.66 -8.08
CA GLY A 222 6.30 -9.16 -9.07
C GLY A 222 7.00 -10.29 -9.82
N GLN A 223 7.48 -11.29 -9.11
CA GLN A 223 8.13 -12.47 -9.72
C GLN A 223 7.13 -13.31 -10.54
N ILE A 224 5.88 -13.45 -10.08
CA ILE A 224 4.81 -14.13 -10.85
C ILE A 224 4.52 -13.36 -12.14
N ALA A 225 4.58 -12.03 -12.13
CA ALA A 225 4.39 -11.22 -13.33
C ALA A 225 5.49 -11.42 -14.38
N GLU A 226 6.71 -11.82 -13.97
CA GLU A 226 7.84 -12.12 -14.87
C GLU A 226 7.73 -13.52 -15.51
N ASP A 227 7.02 -14.45 -14.87
CA ASP A 227 6.78 -15.80 -15.42
C ASP A 227 5.58 -15.78 -16.38
N THR A 228 5.72 -16.37 -17.55
CA THR A 228 4.68 -16.34 -18.60
C THR A 228 3.38 -17.00 -18.15
N GLN A 229 3.44 -18.17 -17.49
CA GLN A 229 2.24 -18.84 -16.97
C GLN A 229 1.65 -18.11 -15.78
N GLY A 230 2.52 -17.62 -14.90
CA GLY A 230 2.13 -16.81 -13.75
C GLY A 230 1.44 -15.53 -14.16
N ARG A 231 1.97 -14.82 -15.18
CA ARG A 231 1.39 -13.59 -15.73
C ARG A 231 -0.02 -13.81 -16.24
N ALA A 232 -0.26 -14.88 -16.99
CA ALA A 232 -1.60 -15.18 -17.50
C ALA A 232 -2.63 -15.38 -16.38
N LEU A 233 -2.24 -16.04 -15.29
CA LEU A 233 -3.09 -16.21 -14.11
C LEU A 233 -3.28 -14.89 -13.33
N LEU A 234 -2.23 -14.08 -13.25
CA LEU A 234 -2.27 -12.78 -12.58
C LEU A 234 -3.18 -11.80 -13.35
N VAL A 235 -3.15 -11.81 -14.70
CA VAL A 235 -4.08 -11.04 -15.54
C VAL A 235 -5.53 -11.39 -15.20
N LYS A 236 -5.88 -12.68 -15.13
CA LYS A 236 -7.24 -13.11 -14.75
C LYS A 236 -7.63 -12.61 -13.35
N ARG A 237 -6.69 -12.63 -12.42
CA ARG A 237 -6.94 -12.14 -11.05
C ARG A 237 -7.14 -10.62 -11.00
N LEU A 238 -6.33 -9.86 -11.73
CA LEU A 238 -6.42 -8.40 -11.81
C LEU A 238 -7.65 -7.94 -12.60
N ALA A 239 -8.07 -8.68 -13.62
CA ALA A 239 -9.30 -8.42 -14.37
C ALA A 239 -10.55 -8.47 -13.48
N ALA A 240 -10.53 -9.28 -12.42
CA ALA A 240 -11.61 -9.33 -11.43
C ALA A 240 -11.64 -8.11 -10.47
N GLN A 241 -10.83 -7.07 -10.70
CA GLN A 241 -10.81 -5.81 -9.95
C GLN A 241 -10.63 -5.99 -8.40
N PRO A 242 -9.64 -6.76 -7.92
CA PRO A 242 -9.45 -6.92 -6.49
C PRO A 242 -9.10 -5.59 -5.82
N SER A 243 -9.49 -5.40 -4.55
CA SER A 243 -9.27 -4.15 -3.81
C SER A 243 -7.80 -3.72 -3.69
N TRP A 244 -6.86 -4.64 -3.85
CA TRP A 244 -5.43 -4.39 -3.81
C TRP A 244 -4.80 -4.12 -5.21
N ARG A 245 -5.60 -4.07 -6.29
CA ARG A 245 -5.11 -3.89 -7.67
C ARG A 245 -4.31 -2.58 -7.81
N SER A 246 -4.83 -1.47 -7.35
CA SER A 246 -4.11 -0.16 -7.41
C SER A 246 -2.82 -0.17 -6.58
N LEU A 247 -2.85 -0.80 -5.40
CA LEU A 247 -1.66 -0.98 -4.57
C LEU A 247 -0.60 -1.83 -5.29
N PHE A 248 -1.01 -2.89 -5.97
CA PHE A 248 -0.12 -3.74 -6.75
C PHE A 248 0.60 -2.94 -7.85
N PHE A 249 -0.14 -2.17 -8.68
CA PHE A 249 0.50 -1.35 -9.73
C PHE A 249 1.42 -0.28 -9.18
N SER A 250 1.13 0.28 -8.02
CA SER A 250 2.01 1.24 -7.37
C SER A 250 3.33 0.63 -6.87
N ALA A 251 3.29 -0.64 -6.48
CA ALA A 251 4.44 -1.38 -5.97
C ALA A 251 5.25 -2.08 -7.07
N LEU A 252 4.59 -2.58 -8.12
CA LEU A 252 5.15 -3.45 -9.16
C LEU A 252 6.49 -2.98 -9.73
N PRO A 253 6.70 -1.70 -10.10
CA PRO A 253 7.96 -1.26 -10.71
C PRO A 253 9.20 -1.46 -9.83
N ARG A 254 9.00 -1.60 -8.50
CA ARG A 254 10.07 -1.81 -7.53
C ARG A 254 10.29 -3.28 -7.18
N HIS A 255 9.39 -4.17 -7.61
CA HIS A 255 9.39 -5.60 -7.28
C HIS A 255 9.64 -6.52 -8.48
N VAL A 256 9.96 -5.94 -9.63
CA VAL A 256 10.35 -6.67 -10.85
C VAL A 256 11.83 -6.47 -11.15
N ARG A 257 12.43 -7.44 -11.83
CA ARG A 257 13.81 -7.39 -12.32
C ARG A 257 13.87 -6.77 -13.72
N LEU A 258 12.89 -7.13 -14.55
CA LEU A 258 12.79 -6.65 -15.92
C LEU A 258 11.92 -5.39 -15.97
N ALA A 259 12.50 -4.29 -16.44
CA ALA A 259 11.82 -3.00 -16.51
C ALA A 259 10.55 -3.01 -17.38
N ASN A 260 10.46 -3.92 -18.34
CA ASN A 260 9.31 -4.07 -19.24
C ASN A 260 8.13 -4.85 -18.65
N THR A 261 8.35 -5.63 -17.58
CA THR A 261 7.29 -6.48 -17.00
C THR A 261 5.99 -5.72 -16.69
N PRO A 262 6.03 -4.50 -16.09
CA PRO A 262 4.80 -3.76 -15.85
C PRO A 262 4.04 -3.43 -17.14
N LEU A 263 4.75 -3.02 -18.19
CA LEU A 263 4.13 -2.71 -19.50
C LEU A 263 3.48 -3.95 -20.13
N GLU A 264 4.20 -5.07 -20.17
CA GLU A 264 3.69 -6.33 -20.71
C GLU A 264 2.42 -6.80 -19.99
N LEU A 265 2.38 -6.64 -18.66
CA LEU A 265 1.19 -6.95 -17.87
C LEU A 265 0.03 -6.00 -18.17
N MET A 266 0.31 -4.70 -18.30
CA MET A 266 -0.69 -3.68 -18.63
C MET A 266 -1.28 -3.88 -20.03
N ILE A 267 -0.44 -4.23 -21.03
CA ILE A 267 -0.88 -4.57 -22.38
C ILE A 267 -1.75 -5.83 -22.37
N ALA A 268 -1.34 -6.85 -21.63
CA ALA A 268 -2.13 -8.08 -21.51
C ALA A 268 -3.51 -7.83 -20.88
N LEU A 269 -3.60 -6.91 -19.91
CA LEU A 269 -4.88 -6.48 -19.31
C LEU A 269 -5.73 -5.67 -20.31
N LYS A 270 -5.12 -4.77 -21.09
CA LYS A 270 -5.80 -4.02 -22.16
C LYS A 270 -6.38 -4.99 -23.19
N ALA A 271 -5.61 -5.97 -23.65
CA ALA A 271 -6.05 -7.01 -24.57
C ALA A 271 -7.16 -7.91 -24.00
N ALA A 272 -7.21 -8.09 -22.68
CA ALA A 272 -8.28 -8.82 -21.99
C ALA A 272 -9.54 -7.98 -21.73
N GLY A 273 -9.63 -6.74 -22.23
CA GLY A 273 -10.76 -5.83 -22.02
C GLY A 273 -10.81 -5.15 -20.65
N HIS A 274 -9.71 -5.18 -19.90
CA HIS A 274 -9.59 -4.59 -18.57
C HIS A 274 -8.39 -3.63 -18.46
N PRO A 275 -8.34 -2.58 -19.31
CA PRO A 275 -7.19 -1.68 -19.38
C PRO A 275 -6.85 -1.08 -18.01
N PRO A 276 -5.56 -0.84 -17.72
CA PRO A 276 -5.17 -0.16 -16.51
C PRO A 276 -5.63 1.30 -16.54
N SER A 277 -6.15 1.78 -15.41
CA SER A 277 -6.53 3.19 -15.24
C SER A 277 -5.29 4.09 -15.27
N PRO A 278 -5.43 5.40 -15.53
CA PRO A 278 -4.33 6.36 -15.44
C PRO A 278 -3.61 6.33 -14.08
N ALA A 279 -4.36 6.16 -12.99
CA ALA A 279 -3.81 6.03 -11.65
C ALA A 279 -2.91 4.77 -11.47
N GLU A 280 -3.20 3.70 -12.22
CA GLU A 280 -2.40 2.46 -12.22
C GLU A 280 -1.18 2.55 -13.15
N GLN A 281 -1.26 3.33 -14.22
CA GLN A 281 -0.14 3.57 -15.15
C GLN A 281 0.90 4.53 -14.59
N LYS A 282 0.45 5.58 -13.89
CA LYS A 282 1.29 6.68 -13.39
C LYS A 282 2.53 6.25 -12.60
N PRO A 283 2.45 5.30 -11.66
CA PRO A 283 3.62 4.84 -10.91
C PRO A 283 4.72 4.27 -11.81
N TYR A 284 4.35 3.53 -12.84
CA TYR A 284 5.31 2.94 -13.78
C TYR A 284 5.98 4.00 -14.66
N LEU A 285 5.19 4.89 -15.29
CA LEU A 285 5.73 5.97 -16.10
C LEU A 285 6.63 6.90 -15.29
N THR A 286 6.22 7.25 -14.07
CA THR A 286 7.03 8.06 -13.16
C THR A 286 8.33 7.34 -12.75
N PHE A 287 8.26 6.03 -12.52
CA PHE A 287 9.45 5.23 -12.22
C PHE A 287 10.45 5.26 -13.38
N LEU A 288 10.00 5.04 -14.62
CA LEU A 288 10.86 5.11 -15.81
C LEU A 288 11.51 6.48 -15.95
N LEU A 289 10.75 7.57 -15.83
CA LEU A 289 11.26 8.94 -15.87
C LEU A 289 12.28 9.21 -14.76
N SER A 290 12.05 8.71 -13.54
CA SER A 290 13.00 8.83 -12.43
C SER A 290 14.34 8.12 -12.69
N LYS A 291 14.32 7.08 -13.52
CA LYS A 291 15.50 6.34 -14.00
C LYS A 291 16.10 6.93 -15.26
N LYS A 292 15.62 8.10 -15.71
CA LYS A 292 16.02 8.77 -16.96
C LYS A 292 15.73 7.95 -18.23
N LEU A 293 14.84 6.97 -18.15
CA LEU A 293 14.38 6.13 -19.25
C LEU A 293 13.18 6.80 -19.95
N VAL A 294 13.47 7.93 -20.61
CA VAL A 294 12.42 8.81 -21.19
C VAL A 294 11.73 8.15 -22.37
N ASP A 295 12.51 7.62 -23.34
CA ASP A 295 11.93 6.94 -24.52
C ASP A 295 11.10 5.69 -24.14
N PRO A 296 11.58 4.81 -23.25
CA PRO A 296 10.75 3.74 -22.73
C PRO A 296 9.46 4.21 -22.07
N ALA A 297 9.50 5.33 -21.32
CA ALA A 297 8.31 5.89 -20.68
C ALA A 297 7.31 6.41 -21.71
N TYR A 298 7.78 7.13 -22.74
CA TYR A 298 6.93 7.65 -23.81
C TYR A 298 6.31 6.52 -24.64
N ASN A 299 7.12 5.55 -25.07
CA ASN A 299 6.66 4.39 -25.80
C ASN A 299 5.64 3.55 -25.00
N ALA A 300 5.85 3.41 -23.68
CA ALA A 300 4.90 2.72 -22.81
C ALA A 300 3.56 3.47 -22.74
N TRP A 301 3.60 4.80 -22.62
CA TRP A 301 2.41 5.63 -22.63
C TRP A 301 1.64 5.51 -23.94
N LEU A 302 2.32 5.61 -25.10
CA LEU A 302 1.71 5.45 -26.43
C LEU A 302 0.99 4.11 -26.59
N GLN A 303 1.60 2.99 -26.16
CA GLN A 303 0.99 1.66 -26.26
C GLN A 303 -0.24 1.49 -25.37
N LEU A 304 -0.38 2.30 -24.34
CA LEU A 304 -1.51 2.25 -23.42
C LEU A 304 -2.65 3.21 -23.80
N LEU A 305 -2.38 4.19 -24.69
CA LEU A 305 -3.43 5.09 -25.22
C LEU A 305 -4.51 4.33 -26.00
N PRO A 306 -5.76 4.82 -26.00
CA PRO A 306 -6.80 4.41 -26.95
C PRO A 306 -6.34 4.63 -28.41
N GLU A 307 -6.81 3.78 -29.34
CA GLU A 307 -6.42 3.90 -30.74
C GLU A 307 -6.87 5.21 -31.38
N GLU A 308 -8.04 5.70 -30.95
CA GLU A 308 -8.62 6.96 -31.43
C GLU A 308 -7.71 8.16 -31.10
N GLU A 309 -7.08 8.15 -29.94
CA GLU A 309 -6.21 9.22 -29.48
C GLU A 309 -4.84 9.22 -30.18
N LEU A 310 -4.39 8.05 -30.66
CA LEU A 310 -3.14 7.94 -31.44
C LEU A 310 -3.21 8.66 -32.78
N THR A 311 -4.40 8.74 -33.40
CA THR A 311 -4.59 9.37 -34.72
C THR A 311 -4.53 10.90 -34.65
N THR A 312 -4.81 11.49 -33.49
CA THR A 312 -4.83 12.94 -33.26
C THR A 312 -3.62 13.43 -32.47
N LEU A 313 -2.62 12.57 -32.29
CA LEU A 313 -1.45 12.86 -31.47
C LEU A 313 -0.57 13.93 -32.12
N GLY A 314 -0.45 15.07 -31.42
CA GLY A 314 0.46 16.15 -31.78
C GLY A 314 1.68 16.25 -30.85
N PRO A 315 2.56 17.25 -31.05
CA PRO A 315 3.67 17.51 -30.16
C PRO A 315 3.26 17.85 -28.71
N ILE A 316 2.07 18.44 -28.56
CA ILE A 316 1.36 18.68 -27.30
C ILE A 316 0.12 17.76 -27.32
N TYR A 317 -0.09 16.99 -26.27
CA TYR A 317 -1.27 16.19 -26.10
C TYR A 317 -2.39 17.02 -25.45
N ASN A 318 -3.63 16.88 -25.95
CA ASN A 318 -4.78 17.67 -25.47
C ASN A 318 -4.51 19.18 -25.45
N PRO A 319 -4.12 19.80 -26.58
CA PRO A 319 -3.65 21.17 -26.63
C PRO A 319 -4.76 22.21 -26.43
N SER A 320 -6.00 21.85 -26.78
CA SER A 320 -7.20 22.68 -26.63
C SER A 320 -8.05 22.29 -25.42
N PHE A 321 -7.51 21.49 -24.49
CA PHE A 321 -8.14 21.09 -23.22
C PHE A 321 -9.53 20.47 -23.34
N GLU A 322 -9.85 19.84 -24.47
CA GLU A 322 -11.17 19.26 -24.76
C GLU A 322 -11.46 17.99 -23.93
N SER A 323 -10.44 17.29 -23.46
CA SER A 323 -10.59 16.10 -22.63
C SER A 323 -10.07 16.35 -21.22
N THR A 324 -10.70 15.70 -20.24
CA THR A 324 -10.23 15.74 -18.84
C THR A 324 -8.83 15.10 -18.75
N PRO A 325 -7.84 15.82 -18.22
CA PRO A 325 -6.49 15.30 -18.11
C PRO A 325 -6.39 14.05 -17.25
N SER A 326 -5.65 13.08 -17.73
CA SER A 326 -5.36 11.85 -17.01
C SER A 326 -4.40 12.04 -15.83
N GLY A 327 -3.66 13.15 -15.81
CA GLY A 327 -2.59 13.41 -14.84
C GLY A 327 -1.35 12.54 -15.03
N LEU A 328 -1.22 11.89 -16.20
CA LEU A 328 -0.01 11.17 -16.62
C LEU A 328 1.09 12.16 -17.05
N PRO A 329 2.36 11.75 -17.07
CA PRO A 329 3.47 12.67 -17.40
C PRO A 329 3.39 13.31 -18.78
N PHE A 330 2.88 12.57 -19.78
CA PHE A 330 2.76 13.02 -21.18
C PHE A 330 1.39 13.63 -21.51
N ASP A 331 0.53 13.73 -20.51
CA ASP A 331 -0.70 14.51 -20.50
C ASP A 331 -0.56 15.61 -19.45
N TRP A 332 -1.57 16.49 -19.35
CA TRP A 332 -1.54 17.57 -18.38
C TRP A 332 -1.59 17.03 -16.94
N ALA A 333 -0.61 17.40 -16.16
CA ALA A 333 -0.49 17.04 -14.76
C ALA A 333 -0.48 18.28 -13.88
N ILE A 334 -1.36 18.28 -12.87
CA ILE A 334 -1.51 19.37 -11.91
C ILE A 334 -1.10 18.86 -10.54
N GLY A 335 -0.29 19.60 -9.81
CA GLY A 335 0.04 19.32 -8.42
C GLY A 335 -1.08 19.73 -7.45
N ARG A 336 -0.83 19.58 -6.15
CA ARG A 336 -1.80 19.96 -5.13
C ARG A 336 -1.92 21.50 -5.06
N LEU A 337 -3.12 22.01 -5.34
CA LEU A 337 -3.45 23.43 -5.27
C LEU A 337 -3.84 23.84 -3.84
N VAL A 338 -3.54 25.09 -3.47
CA VAL A 338 -4.06 25.74 -2.26
C VAL A 338 -4.52 27.14 -2.64
N ASN A 339 -5.75 27.47 -2.34
CA ASN A 339 -6.42 28.75 -2.71
C ASN A 339 -6.39 29.04 -4.22
N ALA A 340 -6.44 27.98 -5.04
CA ALA A 340 -6.63 28.07 -6.48
C ALA A 340 -7.45 26.86 -6.94
N SER A 341 -8.21 27.00 -8.03
CA SER A 341 -8.82 25.91 -8.77
C SER A 341 -8.35 25.89 -10.21
N VAL A 342 -8.33 24.70 -10.80
CA VAL A 342 -8.05 24.48 -12.21
C VAL A 342 -9.12 23.56 -12.75
N GLU A 343 -9.83 24.01 -13.76
CA GLU A 343 -10.96 23.32 -14.37
C GLU A 343 -10.82 23.32 -15.88
N PHE A 344 -11.32 22.29 -16.53
CA PHE A 344 -11.49 22.23 -18.00
C PHE A 344 -12.95 22.57 -18.24
N ALA A 345 -13.22 23.86 -18.42
CA ALA A 345 -14.57 24.40 -18.41
C ALA A 345 -15.05 24.72 -19.82
N PRO A 346 -16.37 24.58 -20.09
CA PRO A 346 -16.95 24.95 -21.38
C PRO A 346 -16.65 26.41 -21.74
N ARG A 347 -16.34 26.66 -23.00
CA ARG A 347 -16.23 28.01 -23.56
C ARG A 347 -17.60 28.54 -23.94
N GLU A 348 -17.91 29.76 -23.55
CA GLU A 348 -19.17 30.41 -23.89
C GLU A 348 -19.22 30.87 -25.35
N ASP A 349 -18.06 31.12 -25.95
CA ASP A 349 -17.90 31.70 -27.30
C ASP A 349 -17.71 30.64 -28.40
N VAL A 350 -17.55 29.38 -28.05
CA VAL A 350 -17.41 28.24 -28.97
C VAL A 350 -18.38 27.15 -28.58
N GLN A 351 -19.17 26.66 -29.52
CA GLN A 351 -20.12 25.59 -29.29
C GLN A 351 -19.36 24.25 -29.02
N ASN A 352 -19.61 23.63 -27.87
CA ASN A 352 -18.97 22.40 -27.41
C ASN A 352 -17.46 22.48 -27.19
N GLY A 353 -16.84 23.67 -27.16
CA GLY A 353 -15.41 23.81 -26.85
C GLY A 353 -15.18 23.93 -25.34
N HIS A 354 -14.03 23.47 -24.90
CA HIS A 354 -13.53 23.62 -23.54
C HIS A 354 -12.26 24.46 -23.52
N ALA A 355 -11.92 25.01 -22.36
CA ALA A 355 -10.66 25.70 -22.15
C ALA A 355 -10.16 25.46 -20.73
N LEU A 356 -8.89 25.65 -20.50
CA LEU A 356 -8.29 25.63 -19.17
C LEU A 356 -8.69 26.90 -18.43
N HIS A 357 -9.51 26.76 -17.40
CA HIS A 357 -9.89 27.85 -16.49
C HIS A 357 -9.14 27.73 -15.17
N ILE A 358 -8.50 28.80 -14.74
CA ILE A 358 -7.80 28.90 -13.47
C ILE A 358 -8.39 30.08 -12.70
N SER A 359 -8.89 29.81 -11.50
CA SER A 359 -9.34 30.84 -10.57
C SER A 359 -8.51 30.84 -9.29
N PHE A 360 -8.21 32.02 -8.79
CA PHE A 360 -7.43 32.26 -7.58
C PHE A 360 -8.32 32.81 -6.48
N GLY A 361 -8.32 32.10 -5.33
CA GLY A 361 -9.03 32.52 -4.14
C GLY A 361 -8.28 33.62 -3.35
N SER A 362 -8.84 33.99 -2.21
CA SER A 362 -8.21 34.96 -1.30
C SER A 362 -7.06 34.35 -0.49
N GLY A 363 -6.00 35.13 -0.24
CA GLY A 363 -4.88 34.74 0.59
C GLY A 363 -3.66 34.26 -0.21
N ARG A 364 -2.80 33.51 0.45
CA ARG A 364 -1.61 32.92 -0.21
C ARG A 364 -2.02 31.75 -1.08
N VAL A 365 -1.55 31.77 -2.31
CA VAL A 365 -1.81 30.72 -3.29
C VAL A 365 -0.59 29.82 -3.41
N THR A 366 -0.82 28.51 -3.37
CA THR A 366 0.14 27.52 -3.84
C THR A 366 -0.34 26.98 -5.18
N PHE A 367 0.35 27.36 -6.23
CA PHE A 367 0.09 26.90 -7.59
C PHE A 367 1.35 26.14 -8.09
N PRO A 368 1.44 24.83 -7.83
CA PRO A 368 2.46 24.02 -8.48
C PRO A 368 2.14 23.98 -9.96
N ALA A 369 3.16 24.03 -10.79
CA ALA A 369 2.96 24.14 -12.23
C ALA A 369 1.95 23.12 -12.79
N LEU A 370 1.05 23.59 -13.66
CA LEU A 370 0.41 22.73 -14.66
C LEU A 370 1.50 22.35 -15.67
N ARG A 371 1.70 21.08 -15.95
CA ARG A 371 2.84 20.65 -16.75
C ARG A 371 2.55 19.43 -17.62
N GLN A 372 3.29 19.36 -18.72
CA GLN A 372 3.30 18.20 -19.62
C GLN A 372 4.74 17.90 -20.05
N VAL A 373 5.10 16.63 -20.19
CA VAL A 373 6.36 16.20 -20.78
C VAL A 373 6.22 16.15 -22.29
N LEU A 374 7.10 16.85 -23.01
CA LEU A 374 7.16 16.85 -24.45
C LEU A 374 8.37 16.04 -24.94
N MET A 375 8.26 15.50 -26.15
CA MET A 375 9.30 14.75 -26.85
C MET A 375 9.69 15.46 -28.16
N LEU A 376 10.30 16.65 -28.04
CA LEU A 376 10.68 17.46 -29.20
C LEU A 376 12.10 17.10 -29.66
N SER A 377 12.25 16.93 -30.96
CA SER A 377 13.58 16.81 -31.57
C SER A 377 14.33 18.14 -31.54
N PRO A 378 15.67 18.15 -31.59
CA PRO A 378 16.45 19.40 -31.73
C PRO A 378 15.99 20.24 -32.94
N GLY A 379 15.98 21.55 -32.79
CA GLY A 379 15.56 22.48 -33.84
C GLY A 379 14.75 23.65 -33.30
N ARG A 380 14.35 24.54 -34.21
CA ARG A 380 13.64 25.77 -33.89
C ARG A 380 12.12 25.54 -33.92
N TYR A 381 11.42 26.10 -32.94
CA TYR A 381 9.98 25.94 -32.75
C TYR A 381 9.32 27.26 -32.40
N ARG A 382 8.02 27.35 -32.71
CA ARG A 382 7.13 28.40 -32.28
C ARG A 382 5.98 27.81 -31.47
N LEU A 383 5.77 28.28 -30.25
CA LEU A 383 4.59 27.98 -29.45
C LEU A 383 3.68 29.20 -29.45
N THR A 384 2.40 28.96 -29.74
CA THR A 384 1.33 29.92 -29.55
C THR A 384 0.35 29.39 -28.50
N VAL A 385 -0.27 30.29 -27.75
CA VAL A 385 -1.30 29.97 -26.78
C VAL A 385 -2.26 31.14 -26.66
N ASP A 386 -3.55 30.87 -26.74
CA ASP A 386 -4.58 31.88 -26.52
C ASP A 386 -4.89 32.01 -25.04
N TYR A 387 -5.05 33.26 -24.57
CA TYR A 387 -5.44 33.52 -23.20
C TYR A 387 -6.38 34.73 -23.08
N ARG A 388 -7.22 34.70 -22.03
CA ARG A 388 -8.01 35.86 -21.57
C ARG A 388 -8.15 35.80 -20.06
N GLY A 389 -8.42 36.91 -19.40
CA GLY A 389 -8.71 36.96 -17.97
C GLY A 389 -8.16 38.19 -17.26
N ARG A 390 -8.19 38.14 -15.95
CA ARG A 390 -7.68 39.18 -15.07
C ARG A 390 -6.84 38.59 -13.96
N ILE A 391 -5.58 38.96 -13.91
CA ILE A 391 -4.64 38.54 -12.87
C ILE A 391 -4.13 39.75 -12.12
N ILE A 392 -4.36 39.81 -10.82
CA ILE A 392 -3.85 40.82 -9.91
C ILE A 392 -2.81 40.17 -9.01
N ALA A 393 -1.54 40.48 -9.21
CA ALA A 393 -0.42 39.89 -8.47
C ALA A 393 0.81 40.81 -8.55
N LYS A 394 1.75 40.66 -7.64
CA LYS A 394 3.11 41.22 -7.78
C LYS A 394 3.91 40.45 -8.83
N ARG A 395 3.69 39.14 -8.94
CA ARG A 395 4.25 38.26 -9.97
C ARG A 395 3.09 37.37 -10.47
N GLY A 396 2.95 37.31 -11.80
CA GLY A 396 1.86 36.60 -12.47
C GLY A 396 2.21 35.17 -12.84
N LEU A 397 1.45 34.67 -13.79
CA LEU A 397 1.72 33.38 -14.42
C LEU A 397 2.69 33.54 -15.58
N ARG A 398 3.40 32.47 -15.92
CA ARG A 398 4.16 32.38 -17.16
C ARG A 398 4.22 30.95 -17.68
N TRP A 399 4.31 30.83 -19.00
CA TRP A 399 4.68 29.58 -19.63
C TRP A 399 6.21 29.47 -19.65
N ARG A 400 6.71 28.29 -19.32
CA ARG A 400 8.14 27.98 -19.32
C ARG A 400 8.37 26.63 -19.97
N LEU A 401 9.40 26.56 -20.80
CA LEU A 401 9.95 25.33 -21.36
C LEU A 401 11.33 25.09 -20.77
N SER A 402 11.57 23.89 -20.26
CA SER A 402 12.86 23.50 -19.70
C SER A 402 13.22 22.06 -20.05
N CYS A 403 14.49 21.69 -20.02
CA CYS A 403 14.90 20.32 -20.22
C CYS A 403 14.45 19.44 -19.04
N LEU A 404 13.87 18.27 -19.31
CA LEU A 404 13.34 17.36 -18.29
C LEU A 404 14.40 16.93 -17.26
N GLN A 405 15.61 16.62 -17.71
CA GLN A 405 16.70 16.12 -16.84
C GLN A 405 17.44 17.23 -16.10
N ASN A 406 17.28 18.48 -16.51
CA ASN A 406 17.83 19.65 -15.85
C ASN A 406 16.82 20.80 -15.88
N GLN A 407 15.90 20.80 -14.94
CA GLN A 407 14.81 21.78 -14.86
C GLN A 407 15.29 23.21 -14.59
N HIS A 408 16.54 23.38 -14.13
CA HIS A 408 17.17 24.72 -13.99
C HIS A 408 17.60 25.28 -15.34
N ASN A 409 17.75 24.45 -16.36
CA ASN A 409 18.05 24.89 -17.71
C ASN A 409 16.75 25.28 -18.44
N THR A 410 16.33 26.52 -18.25
CA THR A 410 15.20 27.11 -18.97
C THR A 410 15.59 27.32 -20.42
N ILE A 411 14.82 26.74 -21.34
CA ILE A 411 15.00 26.93 -22.78
C ILE A 411 14.37 28.24 -23.22
N ALA A 412 13.11 28.45 -22.78
CA ALA A 412 12.37 29.66 -23.08
C ALA A 412 11.26 29.90 -22.03
N GLU A 413 10.84 31.14 -21.91
CA GLU A 413 9.70 31.52 -21.08
C GLU A 413 8.99 32.74 -21.67
N THR A 414 7.70 32.87 -21.40
CA THR A 414 6.91 34.04 -21.76
C THR A 414 7.16 35.19 -20.78
N ASP A 415 6.75 36.39 -21.16
CA ASP A 415 6.53 37.47 -20.21
C ASP A 415 5.50 37.03 -19.15
N MET A 416 5.53 37.74 -18.02
CA MET A 416 4.55 37.48 -16.95
C MET A 416 3.16 37.95 -17.38
N LEU A 417 2.20 37.05 -17.27
CA LEU A 417 0.81 37.33 -17.53
C LEU A 417 0.19 37.96 -16.29
N MET A 418 -0.11 39.25 -16.39
CA MET A 418 -0.70 40.08 -15.33
C MET A 418 -1.64 41.14 -15.94
N GLY A 419 -2.47 41.73 -15.09
CA GLY A 419 -3.41 42.77 -15.51
C GLY A 419 -4.68 42.16 -16.11
N MET A 420 -5.39 42.96 -16.89
CA MET A 420 -6.66 42.61 -17.52
C MET A 420 -6.48 42.40 -19.01
N GLN A 421 -6.92 41.25 -19.48
CA GLN A 421 -7.04 40.89 -20.89
C GLN A 421 -8.49 40.43 -21.13
N ALA A 422 -9.34 41.38 -21.56
CA ALA A 422 -10.79 41.14 -21.68
C ALA A 422 -11.16 40.21 -22.84
N HIS A 423 -10.39 40.24 -23.93
CA HIS A 423 -10.62 39.43 -25.12
C HIS A 423 -9.52 38.38 -25.28
N TRP A 424 -9.79 37.30 -26.01
CA TRP A 424 -8.78 36.32 -26.35
C TRP A 424 -7.60 37.00 -27.07
N ARG A 425 -6.41 36.71 -26.61
CA ARG A 425 -5.17 37.20 -27.18
C ARG A 425 -4.18 36.04 -27.30
N THR A 426 -3.57 35.91 -28.45
CA THR A 426 -2.52 34.94 -28.71
C THR A 426 -1.17 35.45 -28.20
N ILE A 427 -0.51 34.65 -27.36
CA ILE A 427 0.90 34.80 -27.00
C ILE A 427 1.71 33.93 -27.93
N THR A 428 2.82 34.47 -28.41
CA THR A 428 3.73 33.73 -29.29
C THR A 428 5.14 33.84 -28.74
N PHE A 429 5.88 32.73 -28.70
CA PHE A 429 7.30 32.77 -28.42
C PHE A 429 8.06 31.67 -29.19
N ASP A 430 9.21 32.05 -29.72
CA ASP A 430 10.10 31.19 -30.47
C ASP A 430 11.20 30.68 -29.57
N PHE A 431 11.66 29.45 -29.80
CA PHE A 431 12.71 28.83 -29.02
C PHE A 431 13.46 27.79 -29.86
N GLU A 432 14.63 27.38 -29.37
CA GLU A 432 15.45 26.35 -29.98
C GLU A 432 15.71 25.22 -28.97
N ILE A 433 15.39 23.99 -29.36
CA ILE A 433 15.75 22.80 -28.60
C ILE A 433 17.21 22.44 -28.91
N PRO A 434 18.09 22.45 -27.90
CA PRO A 434 19.50 22.17 -28.12
C PRO A 434 19.75 20.66 -28.36
N TYR A 435 20.78 20.37 -29.15
CA TYR A 435 21.25 19.01 -29.41
C TYR A 435 22.14 18.52 -28.24
N ILE A 436 21.51 18.26 -27.07
CA ILE A 436 22.20 17.75 -25.88
C ILE A 436 21.41 16.60 -25.27
N PRO A 437 22.05 15.53 -24.73
CA PRO A 437 21.37 14.37 -24.17
C PRO A 437 20.39 14.70 -23.02
N GLN A 438 20.70 15.74 -22.23
CA GLN A 438 19.88 16.18 -21.09
C GLN A 438 18.56 16.83 -21.51
N CYS A 439 18.42 17.19 -22.79
CA CYS A 439 17.25 17.86 -23.35
C CYS A 439 16.45 16.98 -24.31
N ARG A 440 16.60 15.64 -24.26
CA ARG A 440 15.85 14.69 -25.08
C ARG A 440 14.34 14.77 -24.85
N ALA A 441 13.93 15.19 -23.67
CA ALA A 441 12.55 15.55 -23.37
C ALA A 441 12.52 16.88 -22.63
N GLN A 442 11.39 17.56 -22.71
CA GLN A 442 11.19 18.87 -22.15
C GLN A 442 9.97 18.88 -21.22
N PHE A 443 9.95 19.80 -20.26
CA PHE A 443 8.75 20.19 -19.54
C PHE A 443 8.20 21.48 -20.14
N LEU A 444 6.97 21.43 -20.63
CA LEU A 444 6.12 22.61 -20.80
C LEU A 444 5.35 22.84 -19.51
N GLN A 445 5.44 24.04 -18.94
CA GLN A 445 4.89 24.35 -17.63
C GLN A 445 4.22 25.71 -17.64
N LEU A 446 2.99 25.79 -17.11
CA LEU A 446 2.38 27.04 -16.67
C LEU A 446 2.60 27.15 -15.16
N LEU A 447 3.29 28.17 -14.70
CA LEU A 447 3.67 28.31 -13.30
C LEU A 447 3.44 29.74 -12.78
N HIS A 448 3.18 29.83 -11.47
CA HIS A 448 3.23 31.08 -10.72
C HIS A 448 4.66 31.30 -10.21
N ASP A 449 5.36 32.28 -10.78
CA ASP A 449 6.79 32.53 -10.54
C ASP A 449 7.03 33.34 -9.24
N ALA A 450 6.34 33.01 -8.16
CA ALA A 450 6.53 33.65 -6.86
C ALA A 450 7.84 33.20 -6.20
N ARG A 451 8.69 34.14 -5.77
CA ARG A 451 10.01 33.93 -5.15
C ARG A 451 9.97 34.14 -3.63
N SER A 452 8.93 34.77 -3.13
CA SER A 452 8.74 35.08 -1.71
C SER A 452 7.30 34.88 -1.26
N ALA A 453 7.09 34.80 0.04
CA ALA A 453 5.76 34.65 0.61
C ALA A 453 4.81 35.82 0.27
N SER A 454 5.36 37.02 0.08
CA SER A 454 4.57 38.21 -0.30
C SER A 454 4.17 38.23 -1.78
N GLU A 455 4.85 37.45 -2.62
CA GLU A 455 4.54 37.29 -4.04
C GLU A 455 3.56 36.16 -4.31
N GLN A 456 3.27 35.33 -3.29
CA GLN A 456 2.26 34.27 -3.39
C GLN A 456 0.82 34.79 -3.35
N PHE A 457 0.62 36.10 -3.17
CA PHE A 457 -0.70 36.71 -3.28
C PHE A 457 -1.02 37.01 -4.74
N ILE A 458 -1.89 36.21 -5.30
CA ILE A 458 -2.44 36.32 -6.64
C ILE A 458 -3.96 36.19 -6.54
N SER A 459 -4.71 36.96 -7.32
CA SER A 459 -6.19 36.90 -7.37
C SER A 459 -6.68 37.13 -8.78
N GLY A 460 -7.93 36.74 -9.03
CA GLY A 460 -8.59 36.86 -10.33
C GLY A 460 -8.73 35.49 -11.00
N GLU A 461 -8.96 35.50 -12.29
CA GLU A 461 -9.17 34.31 -13.11
C GLU A 461 -8.55 34.48 -14.49
N VAL A 462 -8.16 33.36 -15.08
CA VAL A 462 -7.55 33.31 -16.41
C VAL A 462 -7.95 32.04 -17.14
N TRP A 463 -8.12 32.18 -18.44
CA TRP A 463 -8.45 31.13 -19.36
C TRP A 463 -7.31 30.95 -20.34
N PHE A 464 -7.00 29.71 -20.71
CA PHE A 464 -6.03 29.35 -21.75
C PHE A 464 -6.65 28.33 -22.69
N ASP A 465 -6.27 28.44 -23.98
CA ASP A 465 -6.75 27.51 -25.00
C ASP A 465 -5.81 27.51 -26.21
N GLU A 466 -6.07 26.61 -27.17
CA GLU A 466 -5.44 26.55 -28.50
C GLU A 466 -3.89 26.62 -28.45
N LEU A 467 -3.29 25.76 -27.60
CA LEU A 467 -1.83 25.63 -27.65
C LEU A 467 -1.41 24.99 -28.97
N ASN A 468 -0.60 25.71 -29.73
CA ASN A 468 -0.10 25.20 -30.99
C ASN A 468 1.42 25.27 -31.03
N LEU A 469 2.05 24.16 -31.33
CA LEU A 469 3.51 24.03 -31.39
C LEU A 469 3.95 23.57 -32.77
N ASN A 470 4.57 24.49 -33.50
CA ASN A 470 5.03 24.27 -34.86
C ASN A 470 6.56 24.30 -34.92
N ARG A 471 7.14 23.35 -35.68
CA ARG A 471 8.56 23.40 -36.04
C ARG A 471 8.74 24.47 -37.13
N LEU A 472 9.66 25.41 -36.85
CA LEU A 472 10.07 26.38 -37.87
C LEU A 472 11.06 25.67 -38.80
N GLY A 473 10.87 25.81 -40.11
CA GLY A 473 11.85 25.32 -41.08
C GLY A 473 13.22 25.94 -40.85
N ASP A 474 14.27 25.20 -41.18
CA ASP A 474 15.64 25.67 -41.15
C ASP A 474 15.86 26.81 -42.16
#